data_b78f1df7072fc3e58143d7f0d886c7d4
#
_entry.id   b78f1df7072fc3e58143d7f0d886c7d4
#
_cell.length_a   1.000
_cell.length_b   1.000
_cell.length_c   1.000
_cell.angle_alpha   90.00
_cell.angle_beta   90.00
_cell.angle_gamma   90.00
#
_symmetry.space_group_name_H-M   'P 1'
#
loop_
_entity.id
_entity.type
_entity.pdbx_description
1 polymer ?
#
loop_
_entity_poly.entity_id
_entity_poly.type
_entity_poly.pdbx_seq_one_letter_code
_entity_poly.pdbx_strand_id
1 'polypeptide(L)'
;MPVCYLKQKRMINKQLITRRFSRAVESYNREAVAQKQIAYRMSDMLNHYLPRPCGRILEIGSGTGFLTRRLMETLHPEKLVLNDICQEMSSCFTDLLGSGQATFLAGDAESLPFPKGQDLIVSCSALQWFVSPELFFERCNTLLKQKGYFAFTTFGRDNLKEVASVTGSGLHYRSLEELEEALRIHYEIVTVSYTHLRAHET
;
A
#
# COMPACT_ATOMS: atom_id res chain seq x y z
N MET A 1 29.90 -23.35 -22.44
CA MET A 1 29.83 -22.81 -21.08
C MET A 1 28.71 -21.77 -21.07
N PRO A 2 27.69 -21.88 -20.21
CA PRO A 2 26.69 -20.84 -20.11
C PRO A 2 27.33 -19.62 -19.41
N VAL A 3 27.31 -18.47 -20.07
CA VAL A 3 27.75 -17.20 -19.49
C VAL A 3 26.53 -16.53 -18.86
N CYS A 4 26.53 -16.41 -17.53
CA CYS A 4 25.47 -15.73 -16.80
C CYS A 4 25.82 -14.23 -16.68
N TYR A 5 25.05 -13.37 -17.37
CA TYR A 5 25.17 -11.93 -17.22
C TYR A 5 24.29 -11.48 -16.06
N LEU A 6 24.91 -11.10 -14.94
CA LEU A 6 24.23 -10.51 -13.79
C LEU A 6 24.22 -8.99 -13.93
N LYS A 7 23.04 -8.40 -14.11
CA LYS A 7 22.84 -6.96 -14.03
C LYS A 7 22.50 -6.58 -12.59
N GLN A 8 23.25 -5.63 -12.03
CA GLN A 8 23.00 -5.14 -10.68
C GLN A 8 21.56 -4.59 -10.58
N LYS A 9 20.78 -5.14 -9.66
CA LYS A 9 19.41 -4.69 -9.40
C LYS A 9 19.46 -3.28 -8.80
N ARG A 10 18.79 -2.32 -9.40
CA ARG A 10 18.74 -0.94 -8.90
C ARG A 10 18.05 -0.96 -7.52
N MET A 11 18.79 -0.58 -6.47
CA MET A 11 18.24 -0.58 -5.12
C MET A 11 17.25 0.58 -4.94
N ILE A 12 16.08 0.28 -4.37
CA ILE A 12 15.12 1.30 -3.95
C ILE A 12 15.72 2.08 -2.78
N ASN A 13 15.93 3.37 -2.95
CA ASN A 13 16.46 4.23 -1.88
C ASN A 13 15.31 4.79 -1.04
N LYS A 14 14.95 4.06 0.02
CA LYS A 14 13.86 4.42 0.93
C LYS A 14 14.07 5.76 1.63
N GLN A 15 15.31 6.15 1.95
CA GLN A 15 15.62 7.44 2.56
C GLN A 15 15.28 8.61 1.62
N LEU A 16 15.60 8.44 0.32
CA LEU A 16 15.24 9.44 -0.69
C LEU A 16 13.72 9.53 -0.87
N ILE A 17 13.02 8.40 -0.81
CA ILE A 17 11.57 8.33 -0.88
C ILE A 17 10.95 9.09 0.29
N THR A 18 11.33 8.78 1.52
CA THR A 18 10.87 9.46 2.74
C THR A 18 11.08 10.97 2.63
N ARG A 19 12.28 11.41 2.24
CA ARG A 19 12.60 12.84 2.09
C ARG A 19 11.74 13.55 1.03
N ARG A 20 11.36 12.87 -0.04
CA ARG A 20 10.49 13.44 -1.09
C ARG A 20 9.05 13.55 -0.60
N PHE A 21 8.53 12.52 0.05
CA PHE A 21 7.16 12.52 0.57
C PHE A 21 6.99 13.51 1.72
N SER A 22 7.95 13.64 2.65
CA SER A 22 7.86 14.61 3.75
C SER A 22 7.78 16.06 3.25
N ARG A 23 8.44 16.38 2.14
CA ARG A 23 8.39 17.72 1.53
C ARG A 23 7.11 18.00 0.72
N ALA A 24 6.43 16.95 0.31
CA ALA A 24 5.29 17.04 -0.59
C ALA A 24 3.94 16.94 0.12
N VAL A 25 3.88 16.83 1.44
CA VAL A 25 2.63 16.59 2.21
C VAL A 25 1.52 17.57 1.83
N GLU A 26 1.82 18.86 1.75
CA GLU A 26 0.82 19.90 1.42
C GLU A 26 0.41 19.91 -0.06
N SER A 27 1.36 19.73 -0.98
CA SER A 27 1.09 19.69 -2.41
C SER A 27 0.43 18.40 -2.85
N TYR A 28 0.80 17.28 -2.18
CA TYR A 28 0.27 15.95 -2.47
C TYR A 28 -1.25 15.87 -2.39
N ASN A 29 -1.87 16.50 -1.39
CA ASN A 29 -3.33 16.52 -1.23
C ASN A 29 -4.07 17.22 -2.39
N ARG A 30 -3.43 18.18 -3.05
CA ARG A 30 -4.02 18.92 -4.18
C ARG A 30 -3.84 18.18 -5.50
N GLU A 31 -2.72 17.49 -5.67
CA GLU A 31 -2.30 16.90 -6.95
C GLU A 31 -2.57 15.39 -7.04
N ALA A 32 -2.88 14.72 -5.93
CA ALA A 32 -3.06 13.27 -5.87
C ALA A 32 -4.47 12.81 -6.29
N VAL A 33 -5.00 13.31 -7.41
CA VAL A 33 -6.35 12.97 -7.91
C VAL A 33 -6.45 11.46 -8.19
N ALA A 34 -5.45 10.88 -8.86
CA ALA A 34 -5.43 9.45 -9.17
C ALA A 34 -5.41 8.59 -7.91
N GLN A 35 -4.56 8.96 -6.92
CA GLN A 35 -4.46 8.23 -5.65
C GLN A 35 -5.76 8.27 -4.86
N LYS A 36 -6.46 9.41 -4.89
CA LYS A 36 -7.78 9.56 -4.27
C LYS A 36 -8.82 8.65 -4.94
N GLN A 37 -8.87 8.61 -6.27
CA GLN A 37 -9.75 7.73 -7.01
C GLN A 37 -9.45 6.25 -6.72
N ILE A 38 -8.17 5.87 -6.69
CA ILE A 38 -7.74 4.52 -6.33
C ILE A 38 -8.21 4.15 -4.92
N ALA A 39 -8.01 5.05 -3.94
CA ALA A 39 -8.42 4.82 -2.56
C ALA A 39 -9.95 4.64 -2.42
N TYR A 40 -10.74 5.45 -3.13
CA TYR A 40 -12.20 5.34 -3.14
C TYR A 40 -12.65 4.01 -3.73
N ARG A 41 -12.14 3.67 -4.92
CA ARG A 41 -12.47 2.38 -5.56
C ARG A 41 -12.06 1.20 -4.69
N MET A 42 -10.89 1.25 -4.06
CA MET A 42 -10.46 0.23 -3.11
C MET A 42 -11.42 0.11 -1.94
N SER A 43 -11.84 1.23 -1.35
CA SER A 43 -12.83 1.23 -0.26
C SER A 43 -14.15 0.59 -0.67
N ASP A 44 -14.64 0.88 -1.87
CA ASP A 44 -15.90 0.30 -2.39
C ASP A 44 -15.78 -1.22 -2.57
N MET A 45 -14.64 -1.70 -3.08
CA MET A 45 -14.36 -3.13 -3.19
C MET A 45 -14.27 -3.80 -1.80
N LEU A 46 -13.58 -3.19 -0.84
CA LEU A 46 -13.51 -3.69 0.53
C LEU A 46 -14.91 -3.80 1.16
N ASN A 47 -15.76 -2.82 0.94
CA ASN A 47 -17.15 -2.85 1.42
C ASN A 47 -17.96 -3.98 0.80
N HIS A 48 -17.69 -4.35 -0.44
CA HIS A 48 -18.40 -5.42 -1.13
C HIS A 48 -17.94 -6.82 -0.69
N TYR A 49 -16.64 -7.01 -0.51
CA TYR A 49 -16.06 -8.35 -0.32
C TYR A 49 -15.78 -8.71 1.13
N LEU A 50 -15.62 -7.72 2.03
CA LEU A 50 -15.27 -8.02 3.42
C LEU A 50 -16.50 -8.41 4.25
N PRO A 51 -16.40 -9.47 5.07
CA PRO A 51 -17.42 -9.77 6.07
C PRO A 51 -17.44 -8.69 7.17
N ARG A 52 -18.59 -8.59 7.84
CA ARG A 52 -18.76 -7.69 8.98
C ARG A 52 -18.92 -8.48 10.28
N PRO A 53 -18.38 -8.01 11.40
CA PRO A 53 -17.54 -6.80 11.56
C PRO A 53 -16.08 -6.99 11.11
N CYS A 54 -15.42 -5.88 10.73
CA CYS A 54 -13.99 -5.80 10.44
C CYS A 54 -13.34 -4.86 11.47
N GLY A 55 -13.08 -5.41 12.68
CA GLY A 55 -12.76 -4.60 13.86
C GLY A 55 -11.30 -4.16 13.95
N ARG A 56 -10.35 -4.96 13.43
CA ARG A 56 -8.91 -4.69 13.55
C ARG A 56 -8.28 -4.54 12.18
N ILE A 57 -7.86 -3.32 11.87
CA ILE A 57 -7.30 -2.99 10.56
C ILE A 57 -5.86 -2.48 10.74
N LEU A 58 -4.96 -2.96 9.89
CA LEU A 58 -3.60 -2.43 9.71
C LEU A 58 -3.51 -1.83 8.30
N GLU A 59 -3.31 -0.52 8.23
CA GLU A 59 -3.07 0.19 6.97
C GLU A 59 -1.57 0.47 6.79
N ILE A 60 -1.02 0.02 5.68
CA ILE A 60 0.38 0.16 5.30
C ILE A 60 0.54 1.26 4.25
N GLY A 61 1.38 2.26 4.54
CA GLY A 61 1.56 3.43 3.67
C GLY A 61 0.32 4.32 3.68
N SER A 62 -0.11 4.74 4.88
CA SER A 62 -1.34 5.54 5.05
C SER A 62 -1.29 6.91 4.36
N GLY A 63 -0.09 7.44 4.10
CA GLY A 63 0.11 8.73 3.46
C GLY A 63 -0.68 9.85 4.15
N THR A 64 -1.40 10.64 3.38
CA THR A 64 -2.23 11.74 3.90
C THR A 64 -3.65 11.31 4.28
N GLY A 65 -3.98 10.00 4.21
CA GLY A 65 -5.18 9.44 4.80
C GLY A 65 -6.40 9.30 3.88
N PHE A 66 -6.25 9.31 2.57
CA PHE A 66 -7.40 9.14 1.65
C PHE A 66 -8.14 7.83 1.90
N LEU A 67 -7.41 6.70 2.00
CA LEU A 67 -8.03 5.42 2.31
C LEU A 67 -8.44 5.35 3.79
N THR A 68 -7.60 5.83 4.69
CA THR A 68 -7.88 5.86 6.14
C THR A 68 -9.25 6.43 6.46
N ARG A 69 -9.58 7.61 5.89
CA ARG A 69 -10.87 8.28 6.12
C ARG A 69 -12.03 7.43 5.62
N ARG A 70 -11.88 6.81 4.45
CA ARG A 70 -12.90 5.90 3.90
C ARG A 70 -13.08 4.64 4.75
N LEU A 71 -12.01 4.06 5.27
CA LEU A 71 -12.10 2.90 6.18
C LEU A 71 -12.87 3.26 7.46
N MET A 72 -12.60 4.43 8.04
CA MET A 72 -13.31 4.92 9.22
C MET A 72 -14.80 5.12 8.94
N GLU A 73 -15.15 5.72 7.79
CA GLU A 73 -16.55 5.98 7.38
C GLU A 73 -17.34 4.71 7.05
N THR A 74 -16.68 3.69 6.50
CA THR A 74 -17.39 2.56 5.90
C THR A 74 -17.25 1.25 6.67
N LEU A 75 -16.12 1.01 7.32
CA LEU A 75 -15.87 -0.22 8.07
C LEU A 75 -16.00 -0.04 9.59
N HIS A 76 -15.89 1.18 10.09
CA HIS A 76 -15.98 1.52 11.52
C HIS A 76 -15.10 0.61 12.40
N PRO A 77 -13.77 0.55 12.16
CA PRO A 77 -12.89 -0.34 12.91
C PRO A 77 -12.84 0.01 14.39
N GLU A 78 -12.77 -1.01 15.25
CA GLU A 78 -12.55 -0.84 16.68
C GLU A 78 -11.09 -0.41 16.98
N LYS A 79 -10.16 -0.92 16.19
CA LYS A 79 -8.72 -0.64 16.28
C LYS A 79 -8.14 -0.45 14.90
N LEU A 80 -7.58 0.71 14.64
CA LEU A 80 -6.88 1.03 13.41
C LEU A 80 -5.40 1.29 13.71
N VAL A 81 -4.52 0.55 13.06
CA VAL A 81 -3.08 0.79 13.08
C VAL A 81 -2.69 1.38 11.75
N LEU A 82 -2.13 2.57 11.77
CA LEU A 82 -1.64 3.29 10.61
C LEU A 82 -0.12 3.17 10.55
N ASN A 83 0.42 2.81 9.42
CA ASN A 83 1.86 2.83 9.19
C ASN A 83 2.20 3.72 8.01
N ASP A 84 3.24 4.49 8.16
CA ASP A 84 3.94 5.15 7.06
C ASP A 84 5.43 5.22 7.35
N ILE A 85 6.25 5.21 6.29
CA ILE A 85 7.71 5.39 6.43
C ILE A 85 8.06 6.83 6.84
N CYS A 86 7.16 7.76 6.54
CA CYS A 86 7.30 9.18 6.81
C CYS A 86 6.57 9.54 8.12
N GLN A 87 7.33 9.86 9.17
CA GLN A 87 6.77 10.23 10.49
C GLN A 87 5.84 11.45 10.41
N GLU A 88 6.13 12.37 9.51
CA GLU A 88 5.38 13.63 9.33
C GLU A 88 3.92 13.38 8.92
N MET A 89 3.63 12.22 8.31
CA MET A 89 2.26 11.84 7.95
C MET A 89 1.35 11.68 9.17
N SER A 90 1.89 11.46 10.37
CA SER A 90 1.10 11.37 11.60
C SER A 90 0.29 12.64 11.85
N SER A 91 0.75 13.80 11.40
CA SER A 91 0.04 15.08 11.52
C SER A 91 -1.31 15.12 10.81
N CYS A 92 -1.50 14.27 9.79
CA CYS A 92 -2.76 14.12 9.07
C CYS A 92 -3.85 13.38 9.86
N PHE A 93 -3.50 12.80 11.01
CA PHE A 93 -4.37 11.91 11.79
C PHE A 93 -4.54 12.36 13.26
N THR A 94 -4.27 13.63 13.58
CA THR A 94 -4.29 14.15 14.96
C THR A 94 -5.63 13.92 15.65
N ASP A 95 -6.74 13.99 14.93
CA ASP A 95 -8.08 13.70 15.42
C ASP A 95 -8.27 12.22 15.81
N LEU A 96 -7.84 11.29 14.95
CA LEU A 96 -7.94 9.84 15.21
C LEU A 96 -6.97 9.38 16.29
N LEU A 97 -5.78 9.96 16.35
CA LEU A 97 -4.78 9.66 17.37
C LEU A 97 -5.19 10.23 18.72
N GLY A 98 -5.68 11.47 18.75
CA GLY A 98 -6.14 12.14 19.96
C GLY A 98 -7.39 11.49 20.58
N SER A 99 -8.27 10.91 19.77
CA SER A 99 -9.44 10.15 20.25
C SER A 99 -9.13 8.71 20.68
N GLY A 100 -7.92 8.23 20.42
CA GLY A 100 -7.53 6.83 20.67
C GLY A 100 -8.11 5.82 19.67
N GLN A 101 -8.76 6.27 18.58
CA GLN A 101 -9.31 5.40 17.54
C GLN A 101 -8.23 4.77 16.66
N ALA A 102 -7.09 5.44 16.52
CA ALA A 102 -5.96 4.95 15.75
C ALA A 102 -4.65 5.00 16.53
N THR A 103 -3.69 4.19 16.10
CA THR A 103 -2.28 4.25 16.49
C THR A 103 -1.44 4.42 15.25
N PHE A 104 -0.46 5.33 15.26
CA PHE A 104 0.47 5.55 14.17
C PHE A 104 1.84 4.94 14.48
N LEU A 105 2.34 4.14 13.56
CA LEU A 105 3.65 3.48 13.64
C LEU A 105 4.51 3.95 12.47
N ALA A 106 5.42 4.88 12.73
CA ALA A 106 6.36 5.36 11.72
C ALA A 106 7.49 4.36 11.50
N GLY A 107 7.81 4.10 10.24
CA GLY A 107 8.93 3.28 9.86
C GLY A 107 8.67 2.38 8.66
N ASP A 108 9.73 1.67 8.28
CA ASP A 108 9.68 0.76 7.14
C ASP A 108 8.83 -0.47 7.43
N ALA A 109 7.72 -0.62 6.72
CA ALA A 109 6.81 -1.74 6.88
C ALA A 109 7.47 -3.11 6.65
N GLU A 110 8.54 -3.20 5.88
CA GLU A 110 9.25 -4.46 5.66
C GLU A 110 10.00 -4.95 6.91
N SER A 111 10.30 -4.09 7.87
CA SER A 111 11.04 -4.44 9.10
C SER A 111 10.31 -4.12 10.41
N LEU A 112 9.40 -3.14 10.40
CA LEU A 112 8.72 -2.67 11.61
C LEU A 112 7.80 -3.75 12.20
N PRO A 113 7.84 -4.04 13.52
CA PRO A 113 6.92 -4.99 14.13
C PRO A 113 5.49 -4.45 14.16
N PHE A 114 4.54 -5.28 13.76
CA PHE A 114 3.10 -4.99 13.79
C PHE A 114 2.35 -5.92 14.73
N PRO A 115 1.22 -5.48 15.32
CA PRO A 115 0.37 -6.34 16.13
C PRO A 115 -0.29 -7.40 15.28
N LYS A 116 -0.35 -8.64 15.82
CA LYS A 116 -1.05 -9.77 15.20
C LYS A 116 -2.57 -9.70 15.40
N GLY A 117 -3.27 -10.57 14.70
CA GLY A 117 -4.72 -10.76 14.84
C GLY A 117 -5.50 -9.67 14.11
N GLN A 118 -5.04 -9.27 12.93
CA GLN A 118 -5.74 -8.32 12.07
C GLN A 118 -6.87 -9.00 11.31
N ASP A 119 -8.02 -8.35 11.20
CA ASP A 119 -9.10 -8.77 10.31
C ASP A 119 -8.79 -8.37 8.87
N LEU A 120 -8.14 -7.22 8.70
CA LEU A 120 -7.72 -6.68 7.42
C LEU A 120 -6.32 -6.09 7.53
N ILE A 121 -5.46 -6.43 6.58
CA ILE A 121 -4.26 -5.65 6.26
C ILE A 121 -4.49 -5.01 4.90
N VAL A 122 -4.28 -3.71 4.81
CA VAL A 122 -4.59 -2.96 3.59
C VAL A 122 -3.43 -2.03 3.21
N SER A 123 -3.16 -1.89 1.90
CA SER A 123 -2.13 -0.98 1.39
C SER A 123 -2.57 -0.35 0.07
N CYS A 124 -2.66 0.98 0.03
CA CYS A 124 -3.06 1.70 -1.16
C CYS A 124 -1.86 2.42 -1.78
N SER A 125 -1.42 1.96 -2.95
CA SER A 125 -0.34 2.57 -3.73
C SER A 125 0.98 2.76 -2.96
N ALA A 126 1.36 1.79 -2.11
CA ALA A 126 2.62 1.81 -1.38
C ALA A 126 3.56 0.63 -1.72
N LEU A 127 3.04 -0.54 -2.11
CA LEU A 127 3.85 -1.75 -2.31
C LEU A 127 4.89 -1.65 -3.42
N GLN A 128 4.72 -0.77 -4.40
CA GLN A 128 5.73 -0.52 -5.43
C GLN A 128 7.07 0.01 -4.89
N TRP A 129 7.10 0.49 -3.66
CA TRP A 129 8.29 1.00 -2.97
C TRP A 129 9.00 -0.07 -2.13
N PHE A 130 8.50 -1.30 -2.13
CA PHE A 130 9.07 -2.39 -1.33
C PHE A 130 10.24 -3.04 -2.07
N VAL A 131 11.24 -3.44 -1.30
CA VAL A 131 12.42 -4.15 -1.80
C VAL A 131 12.10 -5.63 -2.02
N SER A 132 11.36 -6.22 -1.10
CA SER A 132 11.01 -7.64 -1.09
C SER A 132 9.52 -7.84 -0.77
N PRO A 133 8.60 -7.44 -1.69
CA PRO A 133 7.17 -7.53 -1.44
C PRO A 133 6.70 -8.97 -1.15
N GLU A 134 7.35 -9.99 -1.68
CA GLU A 134 7.02 -11.40 -1.43
C GLU A 134 7.22 -11.77 0.03
N LEU A 135 8.35 -11.38 0.64
CA LEU A 135 8.58 -11.58 2.07
C LEU A 135 7.58 -10.80 2.93
N PHE A 136 7.14 -9.65 2.44
CA PHE A 136 6.09 -8.89 3.10
C PHE A 136 4.73 -9.57 3.01
N PHE A 137 4.38 -10.23 1.89
CA PHE A 137 3.16 -11.03 1.76
C PHE A 137 3.14 -12.20 2.76
N GLU A 138 4.23 -12.96 2.85
CA GLU A 138 4.40 -14.01 3.84
C GLU A 138 4.18 -13.47 5.26
N ARG A 139 4.81 -12.34 5.56
CA ARG A 139 4.68 -11.69 6.86
C ARG A 139 3.25 -11.25 7.15
N CYS A 140 2.54 -10.64 6.20
CA CYS A 140 1.14 -10.28 6.35
C CYS A 140 0.28 -11.48 6.72
N ASN A 141 0.53 -12.65 6.11
CA ASN A 141 -0.17 -13.88 6.45
C ASN A 141 0.00 -14.25 7.94
N THR A 142 1.17 -14.03 8.54
CA THR A 142 1.40 -14.28 9.97
C THR A 142 0.74 -13.26 10.92
N LEU A 143 0.40 -12.08 10.41
CA LEU A 143 -0.24 -10.99 11.16
C LEU A 143 -1.76 -11.06 11.13
N LEU A 144 -2.32 -11.69 10.10
CA LEU A 144 -3.77 -11.86 9.95
C LEU A 144 -4.33 -12.88 10.92
N LYS A 145 -5.61 -12.74 11.26
CA LYS A 145 -6.41 -13.81 11.85
C LYS A 145 -6.65 -14.90 10.82
N GLN A 146 -7.05 -16.06 11.29
CA GLN A 146 -7.63 -17.07 10.42
C GLN A 146 -8.82 -16.46 9.66
N LYS A 147 -8.85 -16.60 8.32
CA LYS A 147 -9.82 -15.94 7.42
C LYS A 147 -9.75 -14.41 7.41
N GLY A 148 -8.62 -13.82 7.83
CA GLY A 148 -8.37 -12.40 7.63
C GLY A 148 -8.03 -12.08 6.18
N TYR A 149 -8.17 -10.83 5.79
CA TYR A 149 -8.00 -10.37 4.41
C TYR A 149 -6.74 -9.51 4.25
N PHE A 150 -6.03 -9.74 3.16
CA PHE A 150 -4.97 -8.86 2.69
C PHE A 150 -5.42 -8.22 1.37
N ALA A 151 -5.48 -6.89 1.34
CA ALA A 151 -5.91 -6.14 0.16
C ALA A 151 -4.89 -5.05 -0.16
N PHE A 152 -4.56 -4.88 -1.43
CA PHE A 152 -3.64 -3.81 -1.83
C PHE A 152 -3.91 -3.33 -3.25
N THR A 153 -3.44 -2.12 -3.52
CA THR A 153 -3.29 -1.61 -4.87
C THR A 153 -1.82 -1.34 -5.18
N THR A 154 -1.45 -1.57 -6.42
CA THR A 154 -0.12 -1.28 -6.95
C THR A 154 -0.24 -0.88 -8.41
N PHE A 155 0.86 -0.44 -9.00
CA PHE A 155 0.90 -0.08 -10.41
C PHE A 155 1.38 -1.25 -11.26
N GLY A 156 0.77 -1.41 -12.44
CA GLY A 156 1.16 -2.43 -13.40
C GLY A 156 2.45 -2.08 -14.14
N ARG A 157 2.96 -3.07 -14.88
CA ARG A 157 4.26 -3.01 -15.60
C ARG A 157 4.38 -1.83 -16.56
N ASP A 158 3.28 -1.39 -17.16
CA ASP A 158 3.25 -0.30 -18.13
C ASP A 158 3.10 1.10 -17.51
N ASN A 159 3.07 1.20 -16.17
CA ASN A 159 2.94 2.48 -15.49
C ASN A 159 4.17 3.37 -15.76
N LEU A 160 3.93 4.60 -16.24
CA LEU A 160 4.95 5.58 -16.59
C LEU A 160 6.02 5.05 -17.58
N LYS A 161 5.65 4.14 -18.46
CA LYS A 161 6.56 3.52 -19.44
C LYS A 161 7.20 4.56 -20.38
N GLU A 162 6.42 5.55 -20.80
CA GLU A 162 6.89 6.67 -21.65
C GLU A 162 7.94 7.50 -20.89
N VAL A 163 7.68 7.82 -19.61
CA VAL A 163 8.62 8.59 -18.77
C VAL A 163 9.89 7.78 -18.57
N ALA A 164 9.77 6.50 -18.27
CA ALA A 164 10.93 5.60 -18.11
C ALA A 164 11.76 5.50 -19.38
N SER A 165 11.13 5.48 -20.57
CA SER A 165 11.81 5.40 -21.86
C SER A 165 12.64 6.64 -22.16
N VAL A 166 12.15 7.83 -21.78
CA VAL A 166 12.82 9.13 -22.01
C VAL A 166 13.90 9.39 -20.97
N THR A 167 13.62 9.07 -19.69
CA THR A 167 14.54 9.41 -18.59
C THR A 167 15.56 8.31 -18.29
N GLY A 168 15.41 7.12 -18.87
CA GLY A 168 16.18 5.93 -18.52
C GLY A 168 15.99 5.47 -17.06
N SER A 169 14.96 5.99 -16.38
CA SER A 169 14.72 5.81 -14.96
C SER A 169 13.26 5.48 -14.68
N GLY A 170 13.01 4.39 -13.94
CA GLY A 170 11.68 3.96 -13.54
C GLY A 170 11.75 2.94 -12.42
N LEU A 171 10.62 2.70 -11.75
CA LEU A 171 10.46 1.57 -10.85
C LEU A 171 10.27 0.29 -11.67
N HIS A 172 10.72 -0.82 -11.11
CA HIS A 172 10.42 -2.13 -11.68
C HIS A 172 9.07 -2.58 -11.12
N TYR A 173 8.02 -2.42 -11.90
CA TYR A 173 6.70 -2.91 -11.56
C TYR A 173 6.57 -4.40 -11.91
N ARG A 174 5.98 -5.17 -11.01
CA ARG A 174 5.68 -6.59 -11.24
C ARG A 174 4.47 -6.74 -12.17
N SER A 175 4.44 -7.82 -12.92
CA SER A 175 3.24 -8.17 -13.68
C SER A 175 2.16 -8.73 -12.74
N LEU A 176 0.93 -8.80 -13.24
CA LEU A 176 -0.18 -9.39 -12.49
C LEU A 176 0.09 -10.87 -12.19
N GLU A 177 0.62 -11.59 -13.17
CA GLU A 177 0.96 -13.01 -13.06
C GLU A 177 2.03 -13.25 -11.98
N GLU A 178 3.09 -12.43 -11.94
CA GLU A 178 4.14 -12.49 -10.92
C GLU A 178 3.58 -12.24 -9.50
N LEU A 179 2.64 -11.31 -9.37
CA LEU A 179 1.98 -11.02 -8.09
C LEU A 179 1.05 -12.15 -7.68
N GLU A 180 0.24 -12.67 -8.59
CA GLU A 180 -0.66 -13.80 -8.31
C GLU A 180 0.11 -15.05 -7.90
N GLU A 181 1.19 -15.39 -8.60
CA GLU A 181 2.03 -16.54 -8.27
C GLU A 181 2.59 -16.42 -6.84
N ALA A 182 3.12 -15.27 -6.48
CA ALA A 182 3.65 -15.02 -5.14
C ALA A 182 2.56 -15.06 -4.04
N LEU A 183 1.36 -14.55 -4.33
CA LEU A 183 0.26 -14.53 -3.38
C LEU A 183 -0.36 -15.90 -3.15
N ARG A 184 -0.52 -16.72 -4.19
CA ARG A 184 -1.13 -18.06 -4.11
C ARG A 184 -0.41 -19.03 -3.17
N ILE A 185 0.85 -18.73 -2.80
CA ILE A 185 1.60 -19.50 -1.79
C ILE A 185 0.91 -19.41 -0.42
N HIS A 186 0.30 -18.27 -0.08
CA HIS A 186 -0.21 -17.98 1.25
C HIS A 186 -1.71 -17.60 1.28
N TYR A 187 -2.31 -17.27 0.13
CA TYR A 187 -3.65 -16.68 0.04
C TYR A 187 -4.51 -17.36 -1.03
N GLU A 188 -5.81 -17.36 -0.78
CA GLU A 188 -6.82 -17.56 -1.80
C GLU A 188 -7.20 -16.19 -2.38
N ILE A 189 -7.10 -16.04 -3.71
CA ILE A 189 -7.40 -14.78 -4.38
C ILE A 189 -8.91 -14.64 -4.55
N VAL A 190 -9.51 -13.71 -3.85
CA VAL A 190 -10.96 -13.44 -3.89
C VAL A 190 -11.33 -12.66 -5.16
N THR A 191 -10.56 -11.62 -5.47
CA THR A 191 -10.82 -10.78 -6.65
C THR A 191 -9.56 -10.03 -7.09
N VAL A 192 -9.49 -9.73 -8.38
CA VAL A 192 -8.50 -8.85 -8.99
C VAL A 192 -9.21 -7.84 -9.88
N SER A 193 -8.83 -6.58 -9.80
CA SER A 193 -9.37 -5.53 -10.66
C SER A 193 -8.23 -4.71 -11.26
N TYR A 194 -8.30 -4.48 -12.56
CA TYR A 194 -7.35 -3.65 -13.28
C TYR A 194 -8.04 -2.38 -13.80
N THR A 195 -7.41 -1.22 -13.62
CA THR A 195 -7.94 0.07 -14.08
C THR A 195 -6.87 0.84 -14.81
N HIS A 196 -7.20 1.36 -15.98
CA HIS A 196 -6.39 2.32 -16.70
C HIS A 196 -6.80 3.74 -16.29
N LEU A 197 -5.90 4.45 -15.60
CA LEU A 197 -6.04 5.89 -15.36
C LEU A 197 -5.25 6.62 -16.44
N ARG A 198 -5.91 7.46 -17.24
CA ARG A 198 -5.27 8.26 -18.28
C ARG A 198 -4.75 9.57 -17.68
N ALA A 199 -3.65 10.09 -18.23
CA ALA A 199 -3.03 11.34 -17.76
C ALA A 199 -3.96 12.57 -17.80
N HIS A 200 -5.03 12.52 -18.59
CA HIS A 200 -6.03 13.58 -18.69
C HIS A 200 -7.10 13.55 -17.60
N GLU A 201 -7.10 12.51 -16.77
CA GLU A 201 -8.04 12.31 -15.64
C GLU A 201 -7.36 12.66 -14.30
N THR A 202 -6.14 13.14 -14.36
CA THR A 202 -5.31 13.62 -13.24
C THR A 202 -4.96 15.13 -13.39
#